data_40c4cbde3e7b5bd0e8c10d90adce85ea
#
_entry.id   40c4cbde3e7b5bd0e8c10d90adce85ea
#
_cell.length_a   1.000
_cell.length_b   1.000
_cell.length_c   1.000
_cell.angle_alpha   90.00
_cell.angle_beta   90.00
_cell.angle_gamma   90.00
#
_symmetry.space_group_name_H-M   'P 1'
#
loop_
_entity.id
_entity.type
_entity.pdbx_description
1 polymer ?
#
loop_
_entity_poly.entity_id
_entity_poly.type
_entity_poly.pdbx_seq_one_letter_code
_entity_poly.pdbx_strand_id
1 'polypeptide(L)'
;MRFMTLSGPTTMAKSTPSRSSDRMRSFAVALMCLTVLLCATVLAPASAVARTYTAMVIDGDTGEVLHEYRADHKVYPASLTKIMTLYMLFDALDHGKVSLSTPMKVSKRAWGQAPSKLGLKPGESISVKDAILALVTKSANDIAVVVAEHLGGTEIKFAQMMTSEARRIGMTRTTFRNASGLPNRGQMTTARDMIKMAVALRKNYGDYYHYFSTQKFRFGNRTYGNHKA
;
A
#
# COMPACT_ATOMS: atom_id res chain seq x y z
N MET A 1 62.95 44.48 81.48
CA MET A 1 63.39 45.08 80.22
C MET A 1 62.32 44.88 79.14
N ARG A 2 61.79 45.96 78.59
CA ARG A 2 60.71 46.10 77.68
C ARG A 2 61.09 45.51 76.31
N PHE A 3 60.16 44.83 75.59
CA PHE A 3 59.97 45.09 74.18
C PHE A 3 58.47 44.78 73.77
N MET A 4 57.87 45.82 73.27
CA MET A 4 56.58 45.96 72.66
C MET A 4 56.72 45.43 71.20
N THR A 5 55.75 44.63 70.71
CA THR A 5 55.59 44.46 69.28
C THR A 5 54.05 44.57 68.95
N LEU A 6 53.77 45.58 68.17
CA LEU A 6 52.47 45.90 67.58
C LEU A 6 52.25 44.96 66.39
N SER A 7 51.09 44.25 66.35
CA SER A 7 50.59 43.58 65.16
C SER A 7 49.38 44.32 64.61
N GLY A 8 49.50 44.87 63.41
CA GLY A 8 48.45 45.55 62.71
C GLY A 8 47.45 44.57 61.98
N PRO A 9 46.26 44.99 61.71
CA PRO A 9 45.24 44.14 61.15
C PRO A 9 45.42 43.95 59.62
N THR A 10 45.44 42.69 59.15
CA THR A 10 45.46 42.30 57.74
C THR A 10 44.08 42.45 57.13
N THR A 11 43.92 43.46 56.28
CA THR A 11 42.70 43.69 55.53
C THR A 11 42.57 42.68 54.38
N MET A 12 41.67 41.71 54.44
CA MET A 12 41.32 40.85 53.32
C MET A 12 40.57 41.64 52.23
N ALA A 13 41.19 41.78 51.08
CA ALA A 13 40.56 42.36 49.90
C ALA A 13 39.52 41.36 49.32
N LYS A 14 38.25 41.73 49.37
CA LYS A 14 37.16 41.03 48.64
C LYS A 14 37.34 41.27 47.15
N SER A 15 37.70 40.23 46.40
CA SER A 15 37.73 40.23 44.94
C SER A 15 36.27 40.24 44.44
N THR A 16 35.85 41.34 43.83
CA THR A 16 34.57 41.43 43.12
C THR A 16 34.69 40.63 41.82
N PRO A 17 33.74 39.69 41.50
CA PRO A 17 33.74 38.98 40.25
C PRO A 17 33.50 39.93 39.08
N SER A 18 34.31 39.80 38.02
CA SER A 18 34.24 40.68 36.86
C SER A 18 32.93 40.45 36.10
N ARG A 19 32.22 41.54 35.74
CA ARG A 19 30.96 41.54 34.93
C ARG A 19 31.09 40.75 33.62
N SER A 20 32.26 40.44 33.12
CA SER A 20 32.52 39.69 31.91
C SER A 20 32.27 38.18 32.09
N SER A 21 32.61 37.60 33.28
CA SER A 21 32.42 36.19 33.57
C SER A 21 30.94 35.79 33.69
N ASP A 22 30.13 36.71 34.23
CA ASP A 22 28.66 36.44 34.37
C ASP A 22 27.92 36.52 33.02
N ARG A 23 28.32 37.41 32.13
CA ARG A 23 27.78 37.46 30.76
C ARG A 23 28.14 36.20 29.95
N MET A 24 29.38 35.70 30.08
CA MET A 24 29.80 34.47 29.38
C MET A 24 29.10 33.21 29.89
N ARG A 25 28.85 33.13 31.21
CA ARG A 25 28.02 32.04 31.79
C ARG A 25 26.60 32.09 31.35
N SER A 26 25.98 33.28 31.29
CA SER A 26 24.60 33.44 30.79
C SER A 26 24.47 33.09 29.32
N PHE A 27 25.45 33.42 28.47
CA PHE A 27 25.47 33.02 27.07
C PHE A 27 25.63 31.50 26.90
N ALA A 28 26.49 30.86 27.70
CA ALA A 28 26.68 29.40 27.64
C ALA A 28 25.40 28.65 28.08
N VAL A 29 24.73 29.12 29.12
CA VAL A 29 23.44 28.54 29.58
C VAL A 29 22.36 28.72 28.53
N ALA A 30 22.22 29.92 27.92
CA ALA A 30 21.25 30.17 26.87
C ALA A 30 21.48 29.28 25.62
N LEU A 31 22.74 29.10 25.21
CA LEU A 31 23.11 28.23 24.10
C LEU A 31 22.82 26.75 24.40
N MET A 32 23.08 26.30 25.63
CA MET A 32 22.76 24.94 26.07
C MET A 32 21.25 24.69 26.13
N CYS A 33 20.46 25.65 26.61
CA CYS A 33 19.00 25.57 26.59
C CYS A 33 18.46 25.53 25.15
N LEU A 34 19.03 26.32 24.24
CA LEU A 34 18.63 26.33 22.82
C LEU A 34 18.95 25.00 22.13
N THR A 35 20.11 24.40 22.41
CA THR A 35 20.48 23.08 21.86
C THR A 35 19.61 21.95 22.41
N VAL A 36 19.26 21.98 23.71
CA VAL A 36 18.34 21.01 24.31
C VAL A 36 16.94 21.14 23.71
N LEU A 37 16.46 22.38 23.49
CA LEU A 37 15.15 22.64 22.87
C LEU A 37 15.15 22.15 21.40
N LEU A 38 16.22 22.37 20.66
CA LEU A 38 16.36 21.92 19.27
C LEU A 38 16.44 20.38 19.18
N CYS A 39 17.17 19.73 20.10
CA CYS A 39 17.18 18.26 20.18
C CYS A 39 15.83 17.65 20.56
N ALA A 40 15.05 18.32 21.43
CA ALA A 40 13.72 17.85 21.82
C ALA A 40 12.73 17.87 20.65
N THR A 41 12.86 18.79 19.69
CA THR A 41 12.00 18.85 18.49
C THR A 41 12.35 17.76 17.46
N VAL A 42 13.61 17.31 17.42
CA VAL A 42 14.04 16.22 16.49
C VAL A 42 13.64 14.84 17.00
N LEU A 43 13.46 14.68 18.32
CA LEU A 43 13.05 13.42 18.95
C LEU A 43 11.52 13.26 19.11
N ALA A 44 10.71 14.15 18.53
CA ALA A 44 9.28 13.96 18.49
C ALA A 44 8.99 12.61 17.75
N PRO A 45 8.35 11.62 18.41
CA PRO A 45 8.06 10.36 17.73
C PRO A 45 7.19 10.68 16.53
N ALA A 46 7.66 10.36 15.32
CA ALA A 46 6.82 10.38 14.14
C ALA A 46 5.60 9.51 14.46
N SER A 47 4.42 10.12 14.52
CA SER A 47 3.17 9.40 14.78
C SER A 47 3.07 8.31 13.72
N ALA A 48 3.39 7.07 14.07
CA ALA A 48 3.18 5.92 13.23
C ALA A 48 1.67 5.88 12.95
N VAL A 49 1.27 6.23 11.72
CA VAL A 49 -0.11 6.05 11.27
C VAL A 49 -0.40 4.57 11.39
N ALA A 50 -1.05 4.18 12.47
CA ALA A 50 -1.45 2.80 12.70
C ALA A 50 -2.26 2.35 11.49
N ARG A 51 -1.74 1.36 10.74
CA ARG A 51 -2.48 0.76 9.63
C ARG A 51 -3.77 0.21 10.20
N THR A 52 -4.90 0.68 9.68
CA THR A 52 -6.21 0.18 10.11
C THR A 52 -6.30 -1.29 9.72
N TYR A 53 -6.24 -2.16 10.72
CA TYR A 53 -6.45 -3.59 10.53
C TYR A 53 -7.95 -3.87 10.41
N THR A 54 -8.33 -4.66 9.41
CA THR A 54 -9.70 -5.17 9.22
C THR A 54 -9.61 -6.63 8.81
N ALA A 55 -10.50 -7.47 9.34
CA ALA A 55 -10.53 -8.89 9.03
C ALA A 55 -11.97 -9.41 8.97
N MET A 56 -12.17 -10.44 8.15
CA MET A 56 -13.36 -11.25 8.14
C MET A 56 -13.00 -12.66 7.67
N VAL A 57 -13.53 -13.67 8.36
CA VAL A 57 -13.41 -15.09 8.02
C VAL A 57 -14.81 -15.66 7.99
N ILE A 58 -15.10 -16.42 6.95
CA ILE A 58 -16.37 -17.16 6.84
C ILE A 58 -16.10 -18.62 6.58
N ASP A 59 -17.01 -19.46 6.92
CA ASP A 59 -17.09 -20.79 6.34
C ASP A 59 -17.45 -20.67 4.86
N GLY A 60 -16.67 -21.30 3.99
CA GLY A 60 -16.80 -21.12 2.54
C GLY A 60 -18.00 -21.85 1.93
N ASP A 61 -18.60 -22.81 2.64
CA ASP A 61 -19.71 -23.63 2.15
C ASP A 61 -21.05 -23.15 2.74
N THR A 62 -21.08 -22.79 4.01
CA THR A 62 -22.28 -22.32 4.72
C THR A 62 -22.49 -20.81 4.65
N GLY A 63 -21.39 -20.05 4.50
CA GLY A 63 -21.39 -18.58 4.58
C GLY A 63 -21.42 -18.07 6.03
N GLU A 64 -21.32 -18.94 7.03
CA GLU A 64 -21.29 -18.57 8.44
C GLU A 64 -20.08 -17.69 8.74
N VAL A 65 -20.28 -16.61 9.52
CA VAL A 65 -19.20 -15.72 9.93
C VAL A 65 -18.49 -16.33 11.14
N LEU A 66 -17.25 -16.78 10.93
CA LEU A 66 -16.42 -17.38 11.96
C LEU A 66 -15.64 -16.35 12.77
N HIS A 67 -15.27 -15.23 12.12
CA HIS A 67 -14.56 -14.12 12.76
C HIS A 67 -14.78 -12.83 11.97
N GLU A 68 -14.97 -11.72 12.68
CA GLU A 68 -14.90 -10.39 12.07
C GLU A 68 -14.28 -9.36 13.01
N TYR A 69 -13.49 -8.47 12.44
CA TYR A 69 -12.94 -7.31 13.13
C TYR A 69 -13.01 -6.10 12.21
N ARG A 70 -13.81 -5.10 12.59
CA ARG A 70 -14.04 -3.88 11.78
C ARG A 70 -14.32 -4.20 10.31
N ALA A 71 -15.06 -5.27 10.04
CA ALA A 71 -15.26 -5.81 8.69
C ALA A 71 -15.87 -4.79 7.71
N ASP A 72 -16.59 -3.80 8.21
CA ASP A 72 -17.21 -2.73 7.44
C ASP A 72 -16.40 -1.42 7.39
N HIS A 73 -15.22 -1.39 8.02
CA HIS A 73 -14.36 -0.20 7.93
C HIS A 73 -13.73 -0.08 6.54
N LYS A 74 -13.76 1.14 5.97
CA LYS A 74 -13.20 1.40 4.64
C LYS A 74 -11.68 1.39 4.67
N VAL A 75 -11.09 0.60 3.77
CA VAL A 75 -9.64 0.47 3.59
C VAL A 75 -9.30 0.49 2.10
N TYR A 76 -8.04 0.73 1.79
CA TYR A 76 -7.53 0.58 0.43
C TYR A 76 -7.39 -0.91 0.10
N PRO A 77 -7.95 -1.39 -1.05
CA PRO A 77 -7.84 -2.79 -1.45
C PRO A 77 -6.42 -3.19 -1.85
N ALA A 78 -5.56 -2.23 -2.21
CA ALA A 78 -4.25 -2.50 -2.80
C ALA A 78 -4.35 -3.54 -3.92
N SER A 79 -3.41 -4.48 -4.02
CA SER A 79 -3.39 -5.51 -5.09
C SER A 79 -4.56 -6.48 -5.08
N LEU A 80 -5.37 -6.53 -4.02
CA LEU A 80 -6.62 -7.31 -4.02
C LEU A 80 -7.62 -6.79 -5.07
N THR A 81 -7.47 -5.55 -5.55
CA THR A 81 -8.19 -5.00 -6.71
C THR A 81 -8.14 -5.92 -7.92
N LYS A 82 -6.99 -6.59 -8.14
CA LYS A 82 -6.79 -7.48 -9.30
C LYS A 82 -7.69 -8.73 -9.26
N ILE A 83 -8.26 -9.07 -8.11
CA ILE A 83 -9.26 -10.14 -8.05
C ILE A 83 -10.51 -9.71 -8.82
N MET A 84 -10.97 -8.45 -8.72
CA MET A 84 -12.06 -7.94 -9.53
C MET A 84 -11.67 -7.85 -11.01
N THR A 85 -10.43 -7.49 -11.33
CA THR A 85 -9.93 -7.51 -12.72
C THR A 85 -9.99 -8.92 -13.31
N LEU A 86 -9.58 -9.94 -12.55
CA LEU A 86 -9.70 -11.36 -12.92
C LEU A 86 -11.17 -11.80 -13.03
N TYR A 87 -12.01 -11.39 -12.10
CA TYR A 87 -13.45 -11.69 -12.11
C TYR A 87 -14.09 -11.25 -13.42
N MET A 88 -13.82 -10.01 -13.86
CA MET A 88 -14.34 -9.49 -15.12
C MET A 88 -13.70 -10.14 -16.35
N LEU A 89 -12.45 -10.57 -16.26
CA LEU A 89 -11.81 -11.32 -17.35
C LEU A 89 -12.39 -12.74 -17.47
N PHE A 90 -12.70 -13.38 -16.35
CA PHE A 90 -13.40 -14.67 -16.33
C PHE A 90 -14.84 -14.55 -16.84
N ASP A 91 -15.54 -13.47 -16.50
CA ASP A 91 -16.86 -13.14 -17.10
C ASP A 91 -16.78 -13.04 -18.63
N ALA A 92 -15.76 -12.37 -19.13
CA ALA A 92 -15.55 -12.23 -20.58
C ALA A 92 -15.21 -13.56 -21.26
N LEU A 93 -14.48 -14.46 -20.60
CA LEU A 93 -14.20 -15.83 -21.08
C LEU A 93 -15.46 -16.67 -21.11
N ASP A 94 -16.24 -16.68 -20.03
CA ASP A 94 -17.44 -17.46 -19.84
C ASP A 94 -18.53 -17.10 -20.88
N HIS A 95 -18.64 -15.81 -21.20
CA HIS A 95 -19.55 -15.31 -22.22
C HIS A 95 -18.97 -15.32 -23.65
N GLY A 96 -17.81 -15.94 -23.88
CA GLY A 96 -17.21 -16.05 -25.21
C GLY A 96 -16.74 -14.74 -25.85
N LYS A 97 -16.67 -13.63 -25.08
CA LYS A 97 -16.17 -12.32 -25.55
C LYS A 97 -14.67 -12.37 -25.87
N VAL A 98 -13.95 -13.23 -25.18
CA VAL A 98 -12.53 -13.53 -25.40
C VAL A 98 -12.31 -15.05 -25.23
N SER A 99 -11.17 -15.54 -25.76
CA SER A 99 -10.68 -16.90 -25.51
C SER A 99 -9.35 -16.83 -24.78
N LEU A 100 -8.86 -17.94 -24.23
CA LEU A 100 -7.55 -18.01 -23.57
C LEU A 100 -6.38 -17.61 -24.50
N SER A 101 -6.55 -17.80 -25.81
CA SER A 101 -5.55 -17.43 -26.83
C SER A 101 -5.69 -16.00 -27.36
N THR A 102 -6.77 -15.28 -27.01
CA THR A 102 -6.99 -13.91 -27.49
C THR A 102 -5.80 -13.02 -27.14
N PRO A 103 -5.16 -12.35 -28.14
CA PRO A 103 -4.05 -11.45 -27.87
C PRO A 103 -4.57 -10.09 -27.42
N MET A 104 -3.98 -9.55 -26.36
CA MET A 104 -4.28 -8.22 -25.82
C MET A 104 -3.05 -7.34 -26.00
N LYS A 105 -3.21 -6.16 -26.65
CA LYS A 105 -2.12 -5.23 -26.96
C LYS A 105 -1.68 -4.43 -25.75
N VAL A 106 -0.36 -4.25 -25.62
CA VAL A 106 0.24 -3.41 -24.58
C VAL A 106 0.30 -1.96 -25.04
N SER A 107 -0.31 -1.07 -24.32
CA SER A 107 -0.28 0.38 -24.56
C SER A 107 0.93 1.05 -23.88
N LYS A 108 1.22 2.31 -24.24
CA LYS A 108 2.19 3.16 -23.53
C LYS A 108 1.79 3.36 -22.06
N ARG A 109 0.47 3.45 -21.77
CA ARG A 109 -0.05 3.56 -20.41
C ARG A 109 0.22 2.31 -19.58
N ALA A 110 -0.06 1.12 -20.13
CA ALA A 110 0.23 -0.14 -19.47
C ALA A 110 1.73 -0.31 -19.17
N TRP A 111 2.59 -0.07 -20.18
CA TRP A 111 4.03 -0.12 -20.00
C TRP A 111 4.57 0.85 -18.93
N GLY A 112 3.99 2.06 -18.82
CA GLY A 112 4.36 3.09 -17.85
C GLY A 112 3.96 2.81 -16.41
N GLN A 113 3.29 1.69 -16.11
CA GLN A 113 2.86 1.37 -14.75
C GLN A 113 4.03 1.15 -13.79
N ALA A 114 3.81 1.51 -12.51
CA ALA A 114 4.76 1.23 -11.44
C ALA A 114 4.90 -0.29 -11.21
N PRO A 115 6.04 -0.79 -10.74
CA PRO A 115 6.22 -2.19 -10.35
C PRO A 115 5.21 -2.61 -9.25
N SER A 116 4.81 -3.89 -9.17
CA SER A 116 5.24 -5.09 -9.91
C SER A 116 4.68 -5.14 -11.32
N LYS A 117 5.49 -5.57 -12.30
CA LYS A 117 5.07 -5.66 -13.71
C LYS A 117 5.85 -6.74 -14.49
N LEU A 118 5.33 -7.20 -15.62
CA LEU A 118 6.07 -8.04 -16.57
C LEU A 118 7.06 -7.21 -17.39
N GLY A 119 6.73 -5.96 -17.71
CA GLY A 119 7.59 -5.04 -18.45
C GLY A 119 7.52 -5.19 -19.96
N LEU A 120 6.41 -5.67 -20.51
CA LEU A 120 6.15 -5.70 -21.94
C LEU A 120 6.16 -4.31 -22.53
N LYS A 121 6.71 -4.16 -23.75
CA LYS A 121 6.82 -2.89 -24.44
C LYS A 121 5.52 -2.52 -25.19
N PRO A 122 5.27 -1.22 -25.43
CA PRO A 122 4.15 -0.79 -26.28
C PRO A 122 4.19 -1.46 -27.65
N GLY A 123 3.03 -1.97 -28.09
CA GLY A 123 2.88 -2.70 -29.34
C GLY A 123 3.05 -4.22 -29.21
N GLU A 124 3.71 -4.73 -28.17
CA GLU A 124 3.71 -6.15 -27.86
C GLU A 124 2.30 -6.60 -27.43
N SER A 125 2.10 -7.92 -27.41
CA SER A 125 0.82 -8.51 -26.99
C SER A 125 1.05 -9.63 -25.98
N ILE A 126 0.03 -9.87 -25.17
CA ILE A 126 -0.02 -10.99 -24.24
C ILE A 126 -1.33 -11.74 -24.41
N SER A 127 -1.32 -13.08 -24.34
CA SER A 127 -2.53 -13.87 -24.38
C SER A 127 -3.36 -13.68 -23.10
N VAL A 128 -4.67 -13.90 -23.17
CA VAL A 128 -5.55 -13.91 -21.98
C VAL A 128 -5.04 -14.91 -20.93
N LYS A 129 -4.63 -16.12 -21.36
CA LYS A 129 -4.05 -17.12 -20.44
C LYS A 129 -2.83 -16.60 -19.71
N ASP A 130 -1.87 -16.02 -20.43
CA ASP A 130 -0.65 -15.50 -19.82
C ASP A 130 -0.93 -14.28 -18.94
N ALA A 131 -1.92 -13.47 -19.30
CA ALA A 131 -2.36 -12.35 -18.45
C ALA A 131 -2.94 -12.83 -17.12
N ILE A 132 -3.79 -13.88 -17.13
CA ILE A 132 -4.30 -14.50 -15.89
C ILE A 132 -3.12 -14.95 -15.03
N LEU A 133 -2.19 -15.71 -15.61
CA LEU A 133 -1.02 -16.24 -14.91
C LEU A 133 -0.13 -15.10 -14.35
N ALA A 134 0.07 -14.02 -15.10
CA ALA A 134 0.83 -12.85 -14.64
C ALA A 134 0.13 -12.11 -13.49
N LEU A 135 -1.20 -12.01 -13.52
CA LEU A 135 -1.98 -11.38 -12.46
C LEU A 135 -1.94 -12.19 -11.16
N VAL A 136 -2.11 -13.52 -11.23
CA VAL A 136 -2.16 -14.38 -10.03
C VAL A 136 -0.78 -14.60 -9.41
N THR A 137 0.30 -14.74 -10.22
CA THR A 137 1.64 -15.04 -9.70
C THR A 137 2.45 -13.79 -9.40
N LYS A 138 2.54 -12.87 -10.36
CA LYS A 138 3.39 -11.66 -10.29
C LYS A 138 2.64 -10.44 -9.77
N SER A 139 1.30 -10.49 -9.73
CA SER A 139 0.48 -9.30 -9.43
C SER A 139 0.80 -8.11 -10.36
N ALA A 140 0.98 -8.37 -11.66
CA ALA A 140 1.51 -7.43 -12.64
C ALA A 140 0.56 -6.25 -12.88
N ASN A 141 1.01 -5.02 -12.56
CA ASN A 141 0.20 -3.79 -12.70
C ASN A 141 -0.01 -3.41 -14.16
N ASP A 142 1.01 -3.57 -15.00
CA ASP A 142 0.95 -3.35 -16.45
C ASP A 142 -0.09 -4.27 -17.10
N ILE A 143 -0.13 -5.53 -16.71
CA ILE A 143 -1.08 -6.51 -17.27
C ILE A 143 -2.51 -6.24 -16.78
N ALA A 144 -2.70 -5.74 -15.56
CA ALA A 144 -4.03 -5.28 -15.12
C ALA A 144 -4.57 -4.16 -16.02
N VAL A 145 -3.71 -3.22 -16.43
CA VAL A 145 -4.09 -2.13 -17.36
C VAL A 145 -4.33 -2.68 -18.77
N VAL A 146 -3.53 -3.64 -19.25
CA VAL A 146 -3.77 -4.31 -20.56
C VAL A 146 -5.16 -4.94 -20.59
N VAL A 147 -5.53 -5.71 -19.56
CA VAL A 147 -6.87 -6.31 -19.43
C VAL A 147 -7.95 -5.23 -19.40
N ALA A 148 -7.74 -4.17 -18.61
CA ALA A 148 -8.68 -3.07 -18.49
C ALA A 148 -8.94 -2.35 -19.81
N GLU A 149 -7.90 -2.06 -20.57
CA GLU A 149 -8.00 -1.40 -21.87
C GLU A 149 -8.65 -2.31 -22.92
N HIS A 150 -8.33 -3.60 -22.89
CA HIS A 150 -8.92 -4.59 -23.79
C HIS A 150 -10.43 -4.74 -23.61
N LEU A 151 -10.88 -4.86 -22.34
CA LEU A 151 -12.31 -5.09 -22.02
C LEU A 151 -13.12 -3.80 -21.95
N GLY A 152 -12.53 -2.71 -21.50
CA GLY A 152 -13.22 -1.45 -21.24
C GLY A 152 -12.91 -0.32 -22.23
N GLY A 153 -11.96 -0.54 -23.17
CA GLY A 153 -11.43 0.48 -24.07
C GLY A 153 -10.46 1.45 -23.37
N THR A 154 -10.75 1.85 -22.12
CA THR A 154 -9.85 2.62 -21.24
C THR A 154 -9.90 2.07 -19.82
N GLU A 155 -8.79 2.24 -19.07
CA GLU A 155 -8.75 1.83 -17.66
C GLU A 155 -9.81 2.57 -16.81
N ILE A 156 -10.10 3.84 -17.11
CA ILE A 156 -11.11 4.62 -16.39
C ILE A 156 -12.50 4.00 -16.59
N LYS A 157 -12.87 3.71 -17.82
CA LYS A 157 -14.15 3.07 -18.14
C LYS A 157 -14.24 1.68 -17.51
N PHE A 158 -13.17 0.91 -17.58
CA PHE A 158 -13.10 -0.40 -16.94
C PHE A 158 -13.26 -0.30 -15.41
N ALA A 159 -12.64 0.67 -14.74
CA ALA A 159 -12.83 0.89 -13.30
C ALA A 159 -14.29 1.27 -12.93
N GLN A 160 -15.00 1.96 -13.82
CA GLN A 160 -16.42 2.21 -13.67
C GLN A 160 -17.23 0.90 -13.81
N MET A 161 -16.89 0.07 -14.80
CA MET A 161 -17.48 -1.27 -14.98
C MET A 161 -17.21 -2.16 -13.74
N MET A 162 -15.96 -2.20 -13.22
CA MET A 162 -15.63 -2.89 -11.98
C MET A 162 -16.50 -2.43 -10.80
N THR A 163 -16.75 -1.12 -10.68
CA THR A 163 -17.59 -0.56 -9.61
C THR A 163 -19.06 -0.95 -9.78
N SER A 164 -19.57 -0.94 -11.00
CA SER A 164 -20.92 -1.41 -11.32
C SER A 164 -21.09 -2.88 -10.97
N GLU A 165 -20.12 -3.72 -11.38
CA GLU A 165 -20.09 -5.14 -11.08
C GLU A 165 -20.01 -5.41 -9.57
N ALA A 166 -19.17 -4.64 -8.86
CA ALA A 166 -19.12 -4.70 -7.40
C ALA A 166 -20.50 -4.48 -6.77
N ARG A 167 -21.28 -3.51 -7.26
CA ARG A 167 -22.66 -3.28 -6.77
C ARG A 167 -23.55 -4.49 -7.07
N ARG A 168 -23.44 -5.08 -8.27
CA ARG A 168 -24.25 -6.24 -8.69
C ARG A 168 -24.03 -7.45 -7.79
N ILE A 169 -22.79 -7.67 -7.33
CA ILE A 169 -22.46 -8.77 -6.40
C ILE A 169 -22.57 -8.38 -4.92
N GLY A 170 -23.15 -7.20 -4.60
CA GLY A 170 -23.46 -6.78 -3.25
C GLY A 170 -22.31 -6.07 -2.49
N MET A 171 -21.23 -5.67 -3.17
CA MET A 171 -20.13 -4.89 -2.59
C MET A 171 -20.50 -3.41 -2.51
N THR A 172 -21.45 -3.05 -1.64
CA THR A 172 -22.06 -1.72 -1.61
C THR A 172 -21.14 -0.61 -1.11
N ARG A 173 -20.05 -0.95 -0.45
CA ARG A 173 -19.08 0.01 0.12
C ARG A 173 -17.78 0.08 -0.65
N THR A 174 -17.68 -0.56 -1.82
CA THR A 174 -16.49 -0.64 -2.67
C THR A 174 -16.59 0.30 -3.86
N THR A 175 -15.51 0.99 -4.17
CA THR A 175 -15.34 1.80 -5.39
C THR A 175 -13.96 1.53 -5.97
N PHE A 176 -13.91 1.18 -7.25
CA PHE A 176 -12.67 1.01 -7.99
C PHE A 176 -12.36 2.26 -8.83
N ARG A 177 -11.07 2.60 -8.96
CA ARG A 177 -10.55 3.74 -9.73
C ARG A 177 -9.48 3.36 -10.73
N ASN A 178 -8.93 2.17 -10.58
CA ASN A 178 -7.98 1.55 -11.51
C ASN A 178 -8.09 0.02 -11.42
N ALA A 179 -7.45 -0.67 -12.36
CA ALA A 179 -7.49 -2.13 -12.46
C ALA A 179 -6.41 -2.82 -11.60
N SER A 180 -5.39 -2.10 -11.15
CA SER A 180 -4.19 -2.67 -10.54
C SER A 180 -4.17 -2.61 -9.01
N GLY A 181 -4.88 -1.66 -8.41
CA GLY A 181 -4.81 -1.38 -6.98
C GLY A 181 -3.69 -0.40 -6.60
N LEU A 182 -3.06 0.25 -7.57
CA LEU A 182 -2.13 1.35 -7.30
C LEU A 182 -2.84 2.49 -6.55
N PRO A 183 -2.11 3.30 -5.78
CA PRO A 183 -2.69 4.31 -4.92
C PRO A 183 -3.66 5.26 -5.63
N ASN A 184 -4.88 5.35 -5.12
CA ASN A 184 -5.89 6.33 -5.51
C ASN A 184 -6.82 6.57 -4.31
N ARG A 185 -6.97 7.83 -3.88
CA ARG A 185 -7.76 8.19 -2.69
C ARG A 185 -9.23 7.78 -2.77
N GLY A 186 -9.79 7.70 -3.98
CA GLY A 186 -11.18 7.30 -4.22
C GLY A 186 -11.37 5.77 -4.33
N GLN A 187 -10.32 4.97 -4.29
CA GLN A 187 -10.38 3.52 -4.39
C GLN A 187 -10.45 2.90 -3.00
N MET A 188 -11.64 2.47 -2.59
CA MET A 188 -11.92 1.99 -1.25
C MET A 188 -12.74 0.70 -1.30
N THR A 189 -12.56 -0.13 -0.27
CA THR A 189 -13.32 -1.37 -0.06
C THR A 189 -13.49 -1.63 1.44
N THR A 190 -14.10 -2.77 1.80
CA THR A 190 -14.21 -3.29 3.16
C THR A 190 -13.87 -4.78 3.16
N ALA A 191 -13.48 -5.35 4.32
CA ALA A 191 -13.22 -6.79 4.43
C ALA A 191 -14.48 -7.60 4.07
N ARG A 192 -15.66 -7.15 4.48
CA ARG A 192 -16.93 -7.80 4.13
C ARG A 192 -17.19 -7.80 2.62
N ASP A 193 -16.96 -6.69 1.93
CA ASP A 193 -17.13 -6.63 0.48
C ASP A 193 -16.12 -7.53 -0.25
N MET A 194 -14.88 -7.63 0.24
CA MET A 194 -13.87 -8.53 -0.33
C MET A 194 -14.28 -10.00 -0.18
N ILE A 195 -14.91 -10.39 0.94
CA ILE A 195 -15.48 -11.74 1.12
C ILE A 195 -16.62 -11.98 0.10
N LYS A 196 -17.53 -11.01 -0.10
CA LYS A 196 -18.60 -11.15 -1.13
C LYS A 196 -18.01 -11.38 -2.52
N MET A 197 -16.93 -10.66 -2.87
CA MET A 197 -16.23 -10.88 -4.15
C MET A 197 -15.62 -12.28 -4.24
N ALA A 198 -14.97 -12.77 -3.17
CA ALA A 198 -14.39 -14.10 -3.15
C ALA A 198 -15.43 -15.20 -3.30
N VAL A 199 -16.58 -15.08 -2.61
CA VAL A 199 -17.72 -16.00 -2.73
C VAL A 199 -18.29 -15.96 -4.14
N ALA A 200 -18.52 -14.76 -4.70
CA ALA A 200 -19.05 -14.60 -6.06
C ALA A 200 -18.09 -15.21 -7.10
N LEU A 201 -16.77 -15.01 -6.93
CA LEU A 201 -15.75 -15.60 -7.81
C LEU A 201 -15.83 -17.13 -7.80
N ARG A 202 -15.85 -17.74 -6.60
CA ARG A 202 -15.94 -19.20 -6.45
C ARG A 202 -17.21 -19.76 -7.04
N LYS A 203 -18.35 -19.08 -6.81
CA LYS A 203 -19.68 -19.51 -7.27
C LYS A 203 -19.83 -19.39 -8.78
N ASN A 204 -19.44 -18.25 -9.36
CA ASN A 204 -19.75 -17.94 -10.76
C ASN A 204 -18.65 -18.43 -11.71
N TYR A 205 -17.38 -18.51 -11.24
CA TYR A 205 -16.21 -18.82 -12.08
C TYR A 205 -15.31 -19.86 -11.41
N GLY A 206 -15.91 -20.88 -10.77
CA GLY A 206 -15.22 -21.95 -10.06
C GLY A 206 -14.23 -22.71 -10.96
N ASP A 207 -14.55 -22.89 -12.25
CA ASP A 207 -13.67 -23.56 -13.22
C ASP A 207 -12.35 -22.85 -13.43
N TYR A 208 -12.27 -21.54 -13.23
CA TYR A 208 -11.04 -20.75 -13.31
C TYR A 208 -10.32 -20.62 -11.96
N TYR A 209 -10.89 -21.16 -10.87
CA TYR A 209 -10.33 -21.00 -9.53
C TYR A 209 -8.96 -21.67 -9.38
N HIS A 210 -8.70 -22.73 -10.15
CA HIS A 210 -7.41 -23.44 -10.19
C HIS A 210 -6.23 -22.53 -10.53
N TYR A 211 -6.43 -21.40 -11.25
CA TYR A 211 -5.35 -20.45 -11.54
C TYR A 211 -4.73 -19.83 -10.29
N PHE A 212 -5.51 -19.66 -9.20
CA PHE A 212 -5.00 -19.09 -7.95
C PHE A 212 -4.00 -19.97 -7.21
N SER A 213 -3.96 -21.27 -7.51
CA SER A 213 -2.98 -22.22 -6.96
C SER A 213 -1.66 -22.28 -7.76
N THR A 214 -1.53 -21.47 -8.83
CA THR A 214 -0.33 -21.46 -9.67
C THR A 214 0.89 -21.02 -8.87
N GLN A 215 1.89 -21.90 -8.74
CA GLN A 215 3.13 -21.62 -8.00
C GLN A 215 4.17 -20.90 -8.86
N LYS A 216 4.28 -21.24 -10.13
CA LYS A 216 5.26 -20.69 -11.07
C LYS A 216 4.62 -20.42 -12.43
N PHE A 217 5.05 -19.35 -13.06
CA PHE A 217 4.62 -18.96 -14.40
C PHE A 217 5.85 -18.62 -15.26
N ARG A 218 5.94 -19.22 -16.42
CA ARG A 218 6.98 -18.94 -17.41
C ARG A 218 6.42 -18.07 -18.52
N PHE A 219 7.07 -16.93 -18.76
CA PHE A 219 6.75 -16.04 -19.88
C PHE A 219 8.03 -15.65 -20.62
N GLY A 220 8.09 -15.97 -21.92
CA GLY A 220 9.32 -15.89 -22.68
C GLY A 220 10.45 -16.69 -22.01
N ASN A 221 11.60 -16.05 -21.79
CA ASN A 221 12.78 -16.66 -21.15
C ASN A 221 12.82 -16.48 -19.62
N ARG A 222 11.75 -15.94 -19.00
CA ARG A 222 11.72 -15.68 -17.55
C ARG A 222 10.68 -16.54 -16.86
N THR A 223 11.04 -17.01 -15.65
CA THR A 223 10.12 -17.70 -14.75
C THR A 223 9.83 -16.79 -13.55
N TYR A 224 8.55 -16.64 -13.22
CA TYR A 224 8.05 -15.87 -12.09
C TYR A 224 7.47 -16.81 -11.05
N GLY A 225 7.91 -16.68 -9.80
CA GLY A 225 7.33 -17.40 -8.66
C GLY A 225 6.12 -16.63 -8.10
N ASN A 226 5.18 -17.38 -7.52
CA ASN A 226 4.10 -16.77 -6.78
C ASN A 226 4.63 -16.33 -5.41
N HIS A 227 4.60 -15.02 -5.12
CA HIS A 227 5.09 -14.47 -3.85
C HIS A 227 4.13 -14.70 -2.67
N LYS A 228 2.98 -15.34 -2.93
CA LYS A 228 1.92 -15.59 -1.94
C LYS A 228 1.68 -17.08 -1.67
N ALA A 229 2.50 -17.93 -2.27
CA ALA A 229 2.46 -19.38 -2.06
C ALA A 229 3.48 -19.81 -1.01
#